data_75c55d1a0dfd1614e99f000896247c14
#
_entry.id   75c55d1a0dfd1614e99f000896247c14
#
_cell.length_a   1.000
_cell.length_b   1.000
_cell.length_c   1.000
_cell.angle_alpha   90.00
_cell.angle_beta   90.00
_cell.angle_gamma   90.00
#
_symmetry.space_group_name_H-M   'P 1'
#
loop_
_entity.id
_entity.type
_entity.pdbx_description
1 polymer ?
#
loop_
_entity_poly.entity_id
_entity_poly.type
_entity_poly.pdbx_seq_one_letter_code
_entity_poly.pdbx_strand_id
1 'polypeptide(L)'
;MSFLADRYQQLSDDLAQIDLFKDFVVTDYHIFKSLIFAKVTLQEDEFRLYKTMFDIIHKEMPKPDLYVYLYQNTERLLGNIKKRGRSYEQEIPADYLEKINQGYLDYIKTQTDLNVLIIDVSDLDFVKKQEDYVFLLEKIHEKIN
;
A
#
# COMPACT_ATOMS: atom_id res chain seq x y z
N MET A 1 -8.13 -4.41 -15.10
CA MET A 1 -7.72 -5.83 -15.28
C MET A 1 -6.28 -5.96 -15.74
N SER A 2 -5.88 -5.27 -16.81
CA SER A 2 -4.47 -5.29 -17.25
C SER A 2 -3.50 -4.76 -16.18
N PHE A 3 -3.90 -3.73 -15.45
CA PHE A 3 -3.07 -3.17 -14.36
C PHE A 3 -2.75 -4.23 -13.29
N LEU A 4 -3.75 -5.03 -12.88
CA LEU A 4 -3.55 -6.08 -11.89
C LEU A 4 -2.59 -7.16 -12.41
N ALA A 5 -2.76 -7.59 -13.66
CA ALA A 5 -1.90 -8.59 -14.27
C ALA A 5 -0.45 -8.09 -14.38
N ASP A 6 -0.26 -6.84 -14.79
CA ASP A 6 1.06 -6.23 -14.92
C ASP A 6 1.76 -6.13 -13.57
N ARG A 7 1.03 -5.73 -12.53
CA ARG A 7 1.60 -5.62 -11.18
C ARG A 7 1.93 -6.98 -10.59
N TYR A 8 1.08 -7.98 -10.85
CA TYR A 8 1.37 -9.35 -10.45
C TYR A 8 2.65 -9.84 -11.10
N GLN A 9 2.81 -9.63 -12.41
CA GLN A 9 3.99 -10.06 -13.14
C GLN A 9 5.23 -9.37 -12.61
N GLN A 10 5.17 -8.07 -12.38
CA GLN A 10 6.27 -7.31 -11.82
C GLN A 10 6.71 -7.84 -10.46
N LEU A 11 5.76 -8.05 -9.55
CA LEU A 11 6.06 -8.57 -8.22
C LEU A 11 6.62 -9.99 -8.28
N SER A 12 6.06 -10.84 -9.14
CA SER A 12 6.55 -12.21 -9.31
C SER A 12 7.98 -12.23 -9.82
N ASP A 13 8.29 -11.40 -10.81
CA ASP A 13 9.63 -11.30 -11.39
C ASP A 13 10.63 -10.77 -10.35
N ASP A 14 10.27 -9.73 -9.62
CA ASP A 14 11.12 -9.12 -8.60
C ASP A 14 11.42 -10.13 -7.47
N LEU A 15 10.40 -10.85 -7.01
CA LEU A 15 10.55 -11.83 -5.95
C LEU A 15 11.31 -13.07 -6.41
N ALA A 16 11.18 -13.47 -7.67
CA ALA A 16 11.91 -14.60 -8.23
C ALA A 16 13.41 -14.32 -8.34
N GLN A 17 13.81 -13.05 -8.37
CA GLN A 17 15.21 -12.64 -8.45
C GLN A 17 15.83 -12.38 -7.08
N ILE A 18 15.16 -12.77 -5.99
CA ILE A 18 15.69 -12.60 -4.64
C ILE A 18 16.99 -13.38 -4.51
N ASP A 19 18.03 -12.68 -4.08
CA ASP A 19 19.31 -13.29 -3.74
C ASP A 19 19.16 -14.10 -2.45
N LEU A 20 19.52 -15.37 -2.49
CA LEU A 20 19.45 -16.26 -1.33
C LEU A 20 20.32 -15.82 -0.15
N PHE A 21 21.28 -14.94 -0.40
CA PHE A 21 22.17 -14.41 0.63
C PHE A 21 21.69 -13.11 1.27
N LYS A 22 20.55 -12.59 0.83
CA LYS A 22 19.96 -11.40 1.44
C LYS A 22 19.10 -11.80 2.64
N ASP A 23 19.27 -11.06 3.74
CA ASP A 23 18.54 -11.34 4.98
C ASP A 23 17.06 -10.94 4.86
N PHE A 24 16.74 -9.91 4.07
CA PHE A 24 15.36 -9.50 3.84
C PHE A 24 15.22 -8.64 2.58
N VAL A 25 13.99 -8.54 2.11
CA VAL A 25 13.62 -7.73 0.94
C VAL A 25 12.55 -6.73 1.34
N VAL A 26 12.71 -5.48 0.89
CA VAL A 26 11.73 -4.41 1.11
C VAL A 26 11.15 -4.01 -0.24
N THR A 27 9.82 -3.96 -0.33
CA THR A 27 9.12 -3.45 -1.50
C THR A 27 8.22 -2.28 -1.11
N ASP A 28 8.06 -1.30 -2.00
CA ASP A 28 7.19 -0.15 -1.79
C ASP A 28 5.78 -0.34 -2.34
N TYR A 29 5.47 -1.54 -2.84
CA TYR A 29 4.17 -1.84 -3.43
C TYR A 29 3.70 -3.22 -3.01
N HIS A 30 2.41 -3.34 -2.78
CA HIS A 30 1.73 -4.62 -2.60
C HIS A 30 0.44 -4.62 -3.41
N ILE A 31 0.03 -5.81 -3.88
CA ILE A 31 -1.12 -5.99 -4.75
C ILE A 31 -2.44 -5.54 -4.09
N PHE A 32 -2.49 -5.43 -2.76
CA PHE A 32 -3.66 -4.93 -2.02
C PHE A 32 -4.09 -3.54 -2.46
N LYS A 33 -3.15 -2.70 -2.87
CA LYS A 33 -3.45 -1.36 -3.38
C LYS A 33 -4.44 -1.42 -4.54
N SER A 34 -4.22 -2.35 -5.47
CA SER A 34 -5.11 -2.53 -6.63
C SER A 34 -6.53 -2.86 -6.22
N LEU A 35 -6.69 -3.74 -5.23
CA LEU A 35 -8.02 -4.13 -4.73
C LEU A 35 -8.76 -2.96 -4.11
N ILE A 36 -8.07 -2.16 -3.30
CA ILE A 36 -8.67 -1.03 -2.60
C ILE A 36 -9.13 0.04 -3.58
N PHE A 37 -8.28 0.38 -4.56
CA PHE A 37 -8.65 1.33 -5.61
C PHE A 37 -9.82 0.81 -6.45
N ALA A 38 -9.84 -0.47 -6.77
CA ALA A 38 -10.94 -1.07 -7.51
C ALA A 38 -12.26 -0.98 -6.74
N LYS A 39 -12.23 -1.23 -5.44
CA LYS A 39 -13.43 -1.15 -4.59
C LYS A 39 -14.04 0.25 -4.60
N VAL A 40 -13.22 1.27 -4.62
CA VAL A 40 -13.68 2.67 -4.59
C VAL A 40 -14.15 3.15 -5.97
N THR A 41 -13.53 2.67 -7.06
CA THR A 41 -13.76 3.19 -8.41
C THR A 41 -14.72 2.37 -9.26
N LEU A 42 -14.82 1.06 -9.05
CA LEU A 42 -15.66 0.19 -9.86
C LEU A 42 -17.09 0.09 -9.31
N GLN A 43 -18.03 -0.19 -10.20
CA GLN A 43 -19.39 -0.53 -9.80
C GLN A 43 -19.40 -1.91 -9.12
N GLU A 44 -20.47 -2.21 -8.38
CA GLU A 44 -20.53 -3.41 -7.55
C GLU A 44 -20.28 -4.71 -8.33
N ASP A 45 -20.89 -4.83 -9.51
CA ASP A 45 -20.73 -6.03 -10.34
C ASP A 45 -19.32 -6.17 -10.89
N GLU A 46 -18.75 -5.05 -11.33
CA GLU A 46 -17.39 -4.99 -11.82
C GLU A 46 -16.38 -5.31 -10.72
N PHE A 47 -16.62 -4.77 -9.53
CA PHE A 47 -15.76 -5.04 -8.38
C PHE A 47 -15.79 -6.51 -7.97
N ARG A 48 -16.98 -7.13 -8.00
CA ARG A 48 -17.13 -8.55 -7.67
C ARG A 48 -16.29 -9.43 -8.60
N LEU A 49 -16.33 -9.13 -9.89
CA LEU A 49 -15.51 -9.84 -10.87
C LEU A 49 -14.03 -9.61 -10.63
N TYR A 50 -13.65 -8.36 -10.38
CA TYR A 50 -12.26 -7.99 -10.07
C TYR A 50 -11.75 -8.73 -8.83
N LYS A 51 -12.56 -8.78 -7.78
CA LYS A 51 -12.20 -9.46 -6.53
C LYS A 51 -12.01 -10.97 -6.74
N THR A 52 -12.81 -11.59 -7.57
CA THR A 52 -12.66 -13.02 -7.91
C THR A 52 -11.29 -13.27 -8.55
N MET A 53 -10.90 -12.45 -9.52
CA MET A 53 -9.58 -12.54 -10.13
C MET A 53 -8.46 -12.25 -9.13
N PHE A 54 -8.67 -11.23 -8.29
CA PHE A 54 -7.70 -10.87 -7.26
C PHE A 54 -7.44 -12.04 -6.30
N ASP A 55 -8.50 -12.70 -5.84
CA ASP A 55 -8.36 -13.82 -4.90
C ASP A 55 -7.56 -14.97 -5.51
N ILE A 56 -7.75 -15.25 -6.80
CA ILE A 56 -7.00 -16.28 -7.52
C ILE A 56 -5.51 -15.93 -7.56
N ILE A 57 -5.20 -14.68 -7.95
CA ILE A 57 -3.82 -14.19 -8.05
C ILE A 57 -3.16 -14.13 -6.68
N HIS A 58 -3.87 -13.66 -5.67
CA HIS A 58 -3.35 -13.47 -4.32
C HIS A 58 -2.92 -14.78 -3.68
N LYS A 59 -3.58 -15.89 -3.99
CA LYS A 59 -3.20 -17.22 -3.49
C LYS A 59 -1.80 -17.62 -3.94
N GLU A 60 -1.41 -17.20 -5.13
CA GLU A 60 -0.11 -17.54 -5.73
C GLU A 60 1.01 -16.58 -5.30
N MET A 61 0.66 -15.48 -4.62
CA MET A 61 1.65 -14.48 -4.21
C MET A 61 2.28 -14.86 -2.87
N PRO A 62 3.60 -14.67 -2.72
CA PRO A 62 4.23 -14.77 -1.40
C PRO A 62 3.65 -13.72 -0.46
N LYS A 63 3.37 -14.13 0.78
CA LYS A 63 2.88 -13.20 1.79
C LYS A 63 4.06 -12.47 2.42
N PRO A 64 3.95 -11.14 2.64
CA PRO A 64 4.99 -10.41 3.36
C PRO A 64 5.05 -10.86 4.82
N ASP A 65 6.25 -10.90 5.37
CA ASP A 65 6.45 -11.18 6.81
C ASP A 65 5.95 -10.01 7.65
N LEU A 66 6.05 -8.81 7.12
CA LEU A 66 5.52 -7.60 7.75
C LEU A 66 4.99 -6.66 6.66
N TYR A 67 3.76 -6.23 6.83
CA TYR A 67 3.13 -5.21 5.99
C TYR A 67 3.09 -3.90 6.77
N VAL A 68 3.80 -2.88 6.28
CA VAL A 68 3.84 -1.56 6.91
C VAL A 68 2.95 -0.61 6.14
N TYR A 69 1.93 -0.07 6.80
CA TYR A 69 1.04 0.92 6.23
C TYR A 69 1.37 2.29 6.80
N LEU A 70 1.84 3.18 5.94
CA LEU A 70 2.16 4.55 6.32
C LEU A 70 0.89 5.40 6.12
N TYR A 71 0.16 5.61 7.21
CA TYR A 71 -1.09 6.36 7.19
C TYR A 71 -0.81 7.86 7.19
N GLN A 72 -1.51 8.57 6.31
CA GLN A 72 -1.56 10.04 6.34
C GLN A 72 -3.02 10.48 6.28
N ASN A 73 -3.36 11.55 7.03
CA ASN A 73 -4.69 12.11 6.94
C ASN A 73 -4.90 12.78 5.56
N THR A 74 -6.16 13.04 5.22
CA THR A 74 -6.53 13.58 3.90
C THR A 74 -5.88 14.93 3.64
N GLU A 75 -5.81 15.79 4.63
CA GLU A 75 -5.20 17.12 4.52
C GLU A 75 -3.71 17.01 4.13
N ARG A 76 -2.98 16.11 4.78
CA ARG A 76 -1.56 15.88 4.46
C ARG A 76 -1.38 15.30 3.06
N LEU A 77 -2.25 14.37 2.66
CA LEU A 77 -2.23 13.79 1.31
C LEU A 77 -2.44 14.85 0.25
N LEU A 78 -3.43 15.73 0.43
CA LEU A 78 -3.69 16.83 -0.50
C LEU A 78 -2.50 17.77 -0.58
N GLY A 79 -1.87 18.08 0.55
CA GLY A 79 -0.67 18.91 0.58
C GLY A 79 0.48 18.30 -0.20
N ASN A 80 0.70 17.01 -0.06
CA ASN A 80 1.75 16.30 -0.79
C ASN A 80 1.47 16.25 -2.29
N ILE A 81 0.22 16.07 -2.69
CA ILE A 81 -0.19 16.06 -4.09
C ILE A 81 0.09 17.44 -4.72
N LYS A 82 -0.23 18.52 -4.01
CA LYS A 82 0.07 19.88 -4.46
C LYS A 82 1.57 20.10 -4.64
N LYS A 83 2.38 19.67 -3.67
CA LYS A 83 3.83 19.82 -3.75
C LYS A 83 4.43 19.05 -4.90
N ARG A 84 3.91 17.85 -5.19
CA ARG A 84 4.38 17.03 -6.28
C ARG A 84 4.08 17.64 -7.66
N GLY A 85 2.97 18.38 -7.77
CA GLY A 85 2.64 19.18 -8.95
C GLY A 85 2.23 18.42 -10.19
N ARG A 86 1.87 17.15 -10.09
CA ARG A 86 1.37 16.37 -11.23
C ARG A 86 -0.03 16.88 -11.60
N SER A 87 -0.19 17.31 -12.85
CA SER A 87 -1.43 17.96 -13.30
C SER A 87 -2.67 17.09 -13.16
N TYR A 88 -2.55 15.80 -13.45
CA TYR A 88 -3.68 14.88 -13.38
C TYR A 88 -4.12 14.54 -11.94
N GLU A 89 -3.31 14.89 -10.95
CA GLU A 89 -3.61 14.66 -9.54
C GLU A 89 -4.23 15.88 -8.85
N GLN A 90 -4.10 17.07 -9.44
CA GLN A 90 -4.51 18.31 -8.77
C GLN A 90 -6.02 18.43 -8.57
N GLU A 91 -6.81 17.65 -9.30
CA GLU A 91 -8.27 17.67 -9.22
C GLU A 91 -8.85 16.51 -8.40
N ILE A 92 -8.01 15.74 -7.71
CA ILE A 92 -8.49 14.62 -6.91
C ILE A 92 -9.31 15.16 -5.72
N PRO A 93 -10.59 14.71 -5.56
CA PRO A 93 -11.41 15.19 -4.45
C PRO A 93 -10.94 14.63 -3.10
N ALA A 94 -11.13 15.44 -2.05
CA ALA A 94 -10.78 15.01 -0.69
C ALA A 94 -11.56 13.78 -0.24
N ASP A 95 -12.85 13.70 -0.58
CA ASP A 95 -13.68 12.56 -0.21
C ASP A 95 -13.23 11.26 -0.86
N TYR A 96 -12.68 11.32 -2.07
CA TYR A 96 -12.08 10.15 -2.72
C TYR A 96 -10.88 9.62 -1.91
N LEU A 97 -10.00 10.52 -1.47
CA LEU A 97 -8.85 10.15 -0.66
C LEU A 97 -9.27 9.56 0.69
N GLU A 98 -10.31 10.11 1.30
CA GLU A 98 -10.86 9.56 2.54
C GLU A 98 -11.38 8.14 2.35
N LYS A 99 -12.08 7.88 1.24
CA LYS A 99 -12.57 6.54 0.91
C LYS A 99 -11.43 5.55 0.70
N ILE A 100 -10.36 5.98 0.05
CA ILE A 100 -9.16 5.15 -0.15
C ILE A 100 -8.52 4.82 1.20
N ASN A 101 -8.30 5.82 2.06
CA ASN A 101 -7.76 5.61 3.39
C ASN A 101 -8.61 4.64 4.21
N GLN A 102 -9.92 4.86 4.23
CA GLN A 102 -10.83 4.00 4.96
C GLN A 102 -10.83 2.59 4.40
N GLY A 103 -10.76 2.46 3.08
CA GLY A 103 -10.67 1.17 2.41
C GLY A 103 -9.43 0.39 2.83
N TYR A 104 -8.27 1.04 2.95
CA TYR A 104 -7.05 0.41 3.46
C TYR A 104 -7.22 -0.07 4.88
N LEU A 105 -7.72 0.78 5.77
CA LEU A 105 -7.90 0.42 7.18
C LEU A 105 -8.90 -0.73 7.35
N ASP A 106 -10.01 -0.69 6.63
CA ASP A 106 -11.02 -1.74 6.69
C ASP A 106 -10.47 -3.07 6.17
N TYR A 107 -9.73 -3.02 5.05
CA TYR A 107 -9.14 -4.23 4.47
C TYR A 107 -8.10 -4.84 5.41
N ILE A 108 -7.23 -4.03 5.98
CA ILE A 108 -6.19 -4.47 6.91
C ILE A 108 -6.82 -5.21 8.10
N LYS A 109 -7.94 -4.71 8.62
CA LYS A 109 -8.65 -5.33 9.74
C LYS A 109 -9.17 -6.73 9.41
N THR A 110 -9.42 -7.02 8.14
CA THR A 110 -9.90 -8.34 7.71
C THR A 110 -8.78 -9.37 7.55
N GLN A 111 -7.52 -8.93 7.55
CA GLN A 111 -6.36 -9.80 7.31
C GLN A 111 -5.78 -10.28 8.64
N THR A 112 -6.40 -11.31 9.21
CA THR A 112 -6.02 -11.82 10.54
C THR A 112 -4.71 -12.57 10.56
N ASP A 113 -4.28 -13.12 9.42
CA ASP A 113 -3.03 -13.88 9.28
C ASP A 113 -1.86 -13.02 8.79
N LEU A 114 -2.08 -11.74 8.57
CA LEU A 114 -1.06 -10.80 8.11
C LEU A 114 -0.54 -9.98 9.28
N ASN A 115 0.78 -9.95 9.45
CA ASN A 115 1.42 -9.11 10.45
C ASN A 115 1.48 -7.67 9.92
N VAL A 116 0.73 -6.76 10.51
CA VAL A 116 0.59 -5.38 10.03
C VAL A 116 1.07 -4.40 11.08
N LEU A 117 1.84 -3.42 10.62
CA LEU A 117 2.23 -2.25 11.41
C LEU A 117 1.66 -1.00 10.75
N ILE A 118 0.81 -0.28 11.47
CA ILE A 118 0.25 0.99 10.99
C ILE A 118 0.99 2.13 11.70
N ILE A 119 1.59 3.02 10.93
CA ILE A 119 2.27 4.19 11.45
C ILE A 119 1.61 5.44 10.89
N ASP A 120 1.11 6.31 11.77
CA ASP A 120 0.58 7.60 11.36
C ASP A 120 1.74 8.56 11.12
N VAL A 121 1.97 8.91 9.87
CA VAL A 121 3.06 9.80 9.45
C VAL A 121 2.55 11.19 9.04
N SER A 122 1.34 11.54 9.46
CA SER A 122 0.72 12.83 9.09
C SER A 122 1.58 14.02 9.54
N ASP A 123 2.22 13.92 10.70
CA ASP A 123 3.04 14.98 11.28
C ASP A 123 4.54 14.76 11.07
N LEU A 124 4.93 13.76 10.28
CA LEU A 124 6.33 13.42 10.04
C LEU A 124 6.79 13.86 8.67
N ASP A 125 8.08 14.18 8.55
CA ASP A 125 8.74 14.40 7.27
C ASP A 125 10.05 13.60 7.25
N PHE A 126 9.93 12.30 6.95
CA PHE A 126 11.07 11.39 6.97
C PHE A 126 12.02 11.58 5.77
N VAL A 127 11.63 12.40 4.79
CA VAL A 127 12.50 12.75 3.66
C VAL A 127 13.45 13.88 4.04
N LYS A 128 12.96 14.92 4.71
CA LYS A 128 13.74 16.11 5.07
C LYS A 128 14.32 16.05 6.48
N LYS A 129 13.66 15.36 7.40
CA LYS A 129 14.06 15.28 8.80
C LYS A 129 14.59 13.89 9.11
N GLN A 130 15.88 13.81 9.40
CA GLN A 130 16.52 12.54 9.72
C GLN A 130 15.95 11.89 10.98
N GLU A 131 15.57 12.68 11.96
CA GLU A 131 14.95 12.18 13.19
C GLU A 131 13.63 11.44 12.93
N ASP A 132 12.84 11.92 11.98
CA ASP A 132 11.59 11.27 11.59
C ASP A 132 11.87 9.96 10.83
N TYR A 133 12.89 9.94 10.00
CA TYR A 133 13.34 8.73 9.33
C TYR A 133 13.79 7.67 10.32
N VAL A 134 14.60 8.05 11.30
CA VAL A 134 15.07 7.14 12.35
C VAL A 134 13.89 6.60 13.18
N PHE A 135 12.92 7.45 13.48
CA PHE A 135 11.71 7.04 14.19
C PHE A 135 10.98 5.92 13.45
N LEU A 136 10.79 6.06 12.12
CA LEU A 136 10.17 5.02 11.30
C LEU A 136 10.95 3.71 11.35
N LEU A 137 12.27 3.79 11.20
CA LEU A 137 13.13 2.60 11.23
C LEU A 137 13.04 1.88 12.57
N GLU A 138 13.03 2.62 13.66
CA GLU A 138 12.89 2.05 15.00
C GLU A 138 11.57 1.30 15.18
N LYS A 139 10.46 1.89 14.71
CA LYS A 139 9.15 1.25 14.78
C LYS A 139 9.11 -0.05 13.98
N ILE A 140 9.70 -0.06 12.81
CA ILE A 140 9.78 -1.26 11.97
C ILE A 140 10.64 -2.34 12.63
N HIS A 141 11.79 -1.95 13.18
CA HIS A 141 12.69 -2.87 13.89
C HIS A 141 12.03 -3.51 15.10
N GLU A 142 11.30 -2.74 15.89
CA GLU A 142 10.56 -3.26 17.04
C GLU A 142 9.57 -4.36 16.62
N LYS A 143 8.93 -4.18 15.48
CA LYS A 143 7.91 -5.13 15.00
C LYS A 143 8.52 -6.38 14.41
N ILE A 144 9.68 -6.27 13.77
CA ILE A 144 10.39 -7.41 13.17
C ILE A 144 11.00 -8.30 14.26
N ASN A 145 11.55 -7.68 15.29
CA ASN A 145 12.16 -8.37 16.41
C ASN A 145 11.10 -8.72 17.46
#